data_27b55dde1d1b28d9f7821e1873c45d7b
#
_entry.id   27b55dde1d1b28d9f7821e1873c45d7b
#
_cell.length_a   1.000
_cell.length_b   1.000
_cell.length_c   1.000
_cell.angle_alpha   90.00
_cell.angle_beta   90.00
_cell.angle_gamma   90.00
#
_symmetry.space_group_name_H-M   'P 1'
#
loop_
_entity.id
_entity.type
_entity.pdbx_description
1 polymer ?
#
loop_
_entity_poly.entity_id
_entity_poly.type
_entity_poly.pdbx_seq_one_letter_code
_entity_poly.pdbx_strand_id
1 'polypeptide(L)'
;LDEHYLSHFDYLDVDSVIQEQKAFGACRDVTLEYPVAENEGEEDNTYLSYNMVVGNAADSQMAMAFEVLDYALLSAPGAPLKQALLDVKAGKDVYGSYDDGILQPYFTVIAKGSNPDRKEEFVSVIRQVLGNIVKNGIDKKAVEAGINYFEFRYREADFSSYPKGLMYSLDILGDWLYEKGNPFAQVQQLTVFENLKKAVNEGYFEELIRKYLLENPHGCIMTLVPKKGLAAQREKELEEKLEAYRSSLSEEQLDAMVEKTKALEAYQEAGEDPKALECIPMLKRSDIKREAAK
;
A
#
# COMPACT_ATOMS: atom_id res chain seq x y z
N LEU A 1 2.84 -29.73 7.07
CA LEU A 1 2.19 -29.03 5.96
C LEU A 1 2.12 -29.93 4.73
N ASP A 2 3.26 -30.49 4.29
CA ASP A 2 3.32 -31.35 3.09
C ASP A 2 2.43 -32.59 3.22
N GLU A 3 2.61 -33.41 4.28
CA GLU A 3 1.86 -34.63 4.51
C GLU A 3 0.35 -34.46 4.72
N HIS A 4 -0.07 -33.35 5.35
CA HIS A 4 -1.45 -33.12 5.78
C HIS A 4 -2.21 -32.11 4.92
N TYR A 5 -1.55 -31.48 3.94
CA TYR A 5 -2.19 -30.48 3.08
C TYR A 5 -1.72 -30.60 1.63
N LEU A 6 -0.46 -30.32 1.33
CA LEU A 6 0.01 -30.24 -0.06
C LEU A 6 -0.08 -31.57 -0.80
N SER A 7 0.11 -32.72 -0.11
CA SER A 7 -0.01 -34.06 -0.70
C SER A 7 -1.43 -34.39 -1.23
N HIS A 8 -2.43 -33.59 -0.89
CA HIS A 8 -3.81 -33.78 -1.35
C HIS A 8 -4.12 -33.03 -2.65
N PHE A 9 -3.14 -32.29 -3.18
CA PHE A 9 -3.30 -31.51 -4.41
C PHE A 9 -2.31 -32.00 -5.47
N ASP A 10 -2.80 -32.12 -6.68
CA ASP A 10 -1.98 -32.38 -7.84
C ASP A 10 -1.34 -31.08 -8.34
N TYR A 11 -0.18 -31.22 -9.00
CA TYR A 11 0.45 -30.09 -9.67
C TYR A 11 -0.46 -29.58 -10.79
N LEU A 12 -0.74 -28.28 -10.77
CA LEU A 12 -1.45 -27.57 -11.82
C LEU A 12 -0.53 -26.52 -12.42
N ASP A 13 -0.30 -26.59 -13.73
CA ASP A 13 0.44 -25.57 -14.47
C ASP A 13 -0.49 -24.36 -14.69
N VAL A 14 -0.24 -23.28 -13.96
CA VAL A 14 -1.03 -22.05 -14.03
C VAL A 14 -0.13 -20.91 -14.47
N ASP A 15 -0.51 -20.24 -15.56
CA ASP A 15 0.10 -18.96 -15.92
C ASP A 15 -0.46 -17.87 -15.00
N SER A 16 0.32 -17.56 -13.97
CA SER A 16 0.00 -16.52 -12.98
C SER A 16 0.94 -15.32 -13.08
N VAL A 17 1.71 -15.20 -14.16
CA VAL A 17 2.69 -14.12 -14.34
C VAL A 17 1.97 -12.79 -14.50
N ILE A 18 2.21 -11.86 -13.55
CA ILE A 18 1.71 -10.49 -13.64
C ILE A 18 2.57 -9.72 -14.63
N GLN A 19 1.93 -9.19 -15.67
CA GLN A 19 2.60 -8.40 -16.69
C GLN A 19 2.73 -6.94 -16.28
N GLU A 20 3.83 -6.29 -16.64
CA GLU A 20 3.98 -4.86 -16.42
C GLU A 20 2.92 -4.06 -17.20
N GLN A 21 2.28 -3.13 -16.51
CA GLN A 21 1.42 -2.11 -17.12
C GLN A 21 2.28 -1.18 -17.96
N LYS A 22 2.00 -1.06 -19.25
CA LYS A 22 2.66 -0.08 -20.12
C LYS A 22 2.40 1.34 -19.60
N ALA A 23 3.42 2.16 -19.61
CA ALA A 23 3.31 3.55 -19.20
C ALA A 23 2.19 4.28 -19.98
N PHE A 24 1.47 5.13 -19.29
CA PHE A 24 0.49 6.00 -19.93
C PHE A 24 1.21 6.99 -20.86
N GLY A 25 0.56 7.38 -21.95
CA GLY A 25 1.11 8.41 -22.84
C GLY A 25 1.10 9.83 -22.25
N ALA A 26 0.27 10.05 -21.24
CA ALA A 26 0.19 11.27 -20.43
C ALA A 26 -0.37 10.92 -19.04
N CYS A 27 -0.06 11.76 -18.05
CA CYS A 27 -0.66 11.65 -16.73
C CYS A 27 -2.20 11.77 -16.85
N ARG A 28 -2.91 10.80 -16.27
CA ARG A 28 -4.38 10.77 -16.31
C ARG A 28 -4.98 11.73 -15.30
N ASP A 29 -6.15 12.27 -15.63
CA ASP A 29 -6.99 13.04 -14.70
C ASP A 29 -8.31 12.26 -14.52
N VAL A 30 -8.60 11.85 -13.30
CA VAL A 30 -9.75 11.00 -12.98
C VAL A 30 -10.53 11.58 -11.83
N THR A 31 -11.84 11.72 -12.02
CA THR A 31 -12.77 12.10 -10.94
C THR A 31 -13.70 10.94 -10.66
N LEU A 32 -13.79 10.54 -9.40
CA LEU A 32 -14.66 9.48 -8.90
C LEU A 32 -15.53 10.01 -7.76
N GLU A 33 -16.68 9.40 -7.57
CA GLU A 33 -17.57 9.69 -6.46
C GLU A 33 -17.48 8.60 -5.38
N TYR A 34 -17.55 9.02 -4.12
CA TYR A 34 -17.63 8.09 -2.99
C TYR A 34 -18.82 8.43 -2.07
N PRO A 35 -19.44 7.42 -1.42
CA PRO A 35 -20.60 7.65 -0.59
C PRO A 35 -20.22 8.33 0.72
N VAL A 36 -21.02 9.30 1.14
CA VAL A 36 -21.01 9.91 2.47
C VAL A 36 -22.38 9.77 3.10
N ALA A 37 -22.44 9.83 4.44
CA ALA A 37 -23.70 9.75 5.16
C ALA A 37 -24.55 11.02 4.93
N GLU A 38 -25.87 10.89 5.04
CA GLU A 38 -26.80 12.00 4.79
C GLU A 38 -26.58 13.21 5.73
N ASN A 39 -26.07 12.96 6.94
CA ASN A 39 -25.72 13.97 7.92
C ASN A 39 -24.31 14.56 7.77
N GLU A 40 -23.50 14.03 6.86
CA GLU A 40 -22.17 14.57 6.56
C GLU A 40 -22.25 15.69 5.48
N GLY A 41 -21.34 16.68 5.58
CA GLY A 41 -21.19 17.72 4.56
C GLY A 41 -20.44 17.20 3.34
N GLU A 42 -20.76 17.71 2.15
CA GLU A 42 -19.96 17.47 0.94
C GLU A 42 -18.81 18.46 0.82
N GLU A 43 -18.94 19.64 1.43
CA GLU A 43 -17.91 20.66 1.50
C GLU A 43 -16.74 20.21 2.39
N ASP A 44 -15.51 20.50 1.98
CA ASP A 44 -14.28 20.12 2.67
C ASP A 44 -14.16 18.60 2.95
N ASN A 45 -14.66 17.78 2.04
CA ASN A 45 -14.65 16.33 2.16
C ASN A 45 -14.08 15.62 0.91
N THR A 46 -13.61 16.40 -0.07
CA THR A 46 -12.92 15.85 -1.24
C THR A 46 -11.52 15.37 -0.89
N TYR A 47 -11.09 14.27 -1.52
CA TYR A 47 -9.70 13.85 -1.54
C TYR A 47 -9.09 14.21 -2.89
N LEU A 48 -7.93 14.84 -2.86
CA LEU A 48 -7.10 15.07 -4.03
C LEU A 48 -5.86 14.19 -3.90
N SER A 49 -5.48 13.49 -4.95
CA SER A 49 -4.25 12.73 -4.92
C SER A 49 -3.43 12.85 -6.20
N TYR A 50 -2.11 12.89 -6.00
CA TYR A 50 -1.09 12.91 -7.04
C TYR A 50 -0.35 11.57 -6.96
N ASN A 51 -0.56 10.69 -7.95
CA ASN A 51 -0.08 9.31 -7.93
C ASN A 51 0.84 9.08 -9.11
N MET A 52 2.07 8.61 -8.85
CA MET A 52 3.08 8.32 -9.86
C MET A 52 3.60 6.91 -9.71
N VAL A 53 3.59 6.13 -10.77
CA VAL A 53 4.24 4.81 -10.80
C VAL A 53 5.75 5.02 -10.85
N VAL A 54 6.48 4.38 -9.96
CA VAL A 54 7.91 4.59 -9.78
C VAL A 54 8.67 3.26 -9.74
N GLY A 55 9.41 2.98 -10.79
CA GLY A 55 10.32 1.84 -10.82
C GLY A 55 9.66 0.46 -10.90
N ASN A 56 10.33 -0.50 -10.27
CA ASN A 56 9.95 -1.91 -10.19
C ASN A 56 10.28 -2.42 -8.78
N ALA A 57 9.44 -3.27 -8.22
CA ALA A 57 9.58 -3.82 -6.87
C ALA A 57 10.92 -4.53 -6.62
N ALA A 58 11.54 -5.08 -7.67
CA ALA A 58 12.83 -5.76 -7.59
C ALA A 58 14.04 -4.82 -7.38
N ASP A 59 13.88 -3.49 -7.58
CA ASP A 59 14.93 -2.50 -7.31
C ASP A 59 14.88 -2.03 -5.86
N SER A 60 15.48 -2.79 -4.96
CA SER A 60 15.50 -2.49 -3.53
C SER A 60 16.19 -1.17 -3.16
N GLN A 61 17.16 -0.70 -3.97
CA GLN A 61 17.78 0.61 -3.73
C GLN A 61 16.81 1.74 -4.07
N MET A 62 16.10 1.64 -5.18
CA MET A 62 15.10 2.64 -5.55
C MET A 62 13.90 2.60 -4.59
N ALA A 63 13.45 1.41 -4.19
CA ALA A 63 12.39 1.25 -3.20
C ALA A 63 12.72 1.99 -1.90
N MET A 64 13.87 1.71 -1.30
CA MET A 64 14.32 2.39 -0.09
C MET A 64 14.53 3.90 -0.30
N ALA A 65 14.98 4.33 -1.48
CA ALA A 65 15.14 5.74 -1.78
C ALA A 65 13.79 6.48 -1.80
N PHE A 66 12.72 5.86 -2.30
CA PHE A 66 11.36 6.44 -2.28
C PHE A 66 10.73 6.44 -0.89
N GLU A 67 11.01 5.45 -0.05
CA GLU A 67 10.67 5.49 1.38
C GLU A 67 11.33 6.69 2.07
N VAL A 68 12.62 6.90 1.82
CA VAL A 68 13.35 8.08 2.34
C VAL A 68 12.81 9.39 1.79
N LEU A 69 12.41 9.43 0.51
CA LEU A 69 11.78 10.61 -0.09
C LEU A 69 10.41 10.90 0.54
N ASP A 70 9.57 9.88 0.76
CA ASP A 70 8.31 10.09 1.46
C ASP A 70 8.55 10.69 2.85
N TYR A 71 9.48 10.11 3.60
CA TYR A 71 9.84 10.65 4.90
C TYR A 71 10.31 12.11 4.83
N ALA A 72 11.25 12.42 3.97
CA ALA A 72 11.86 13.76 3.88
C ALA A 72 10.89 14.83 3.33
N LEU A 73 9.98 14.46 2.43
CA LEU A 73 9.07 15.40 1.75
C LEU A 73 7.74 15.58 2.48
N LEU A 74 7.24 14.55 3.18
CA LEU A 74 5.86 14.50 3.67
C LEU A 74 5.73 14.10 5.14
N SER A 75 6.61 13.23 5.68
CA SER A 75 6.40 12.63 6.99
C SER A 75 7.25 13.25 8.10
N ALA A 76 8.44 13.76 7.78
CA ALA A 76 9.32 14.40 8.77
C ALA A 76 8.72 15.72 9.32
N PRO A 77 9.06 16.10 10.57
CA PRO A 77 8.69 17.41 11.08
C PRO A 77 9.20 18.55 10.18
N GLY A 78 8.29 19.41 9.72
CA GLY A 78 8.62 20.51 8.80
C GLY A 78 8.88 20.07 7.36
N ALA A 79 8.45 18.88 6.96
CA ALA A 79 8.58 18.37 5.60
C ALA A 79 8.06 19.38 4.56
N PRO A 80 8.88 19.75 3.55
CA PRO A 80 8.63 20.93 2.72
C PRO A 80 7.36 20.80 1.86
N LEU A 81 7.07 19.62 1.34
CA LEU A 81 5.90 19.41 0.50
C LEU A 81 4.60 19.42 1.32
N LYS A 82 4.61 18.75 2.47
CA LYS A 82 3.50 18.78 3.41
C LYS A 82 3.19 20.21 3.86
N GLN A 83 4.23 20.94 4.28
CA GLN A 83 4.07 22.30 4.78
C GLN A 83 3.51 23.24 3.70
N ALA A 84 4.07 23.20 2.48
CA ALA A 84 3.61 24.03 1.39
C ALA A 84 2.13 23.79 1.03
N LEU A 85 1.70 22.53 1.03
CA LEU A 85 0.30 22.17 0.76
C LEU A 85 -0.65 22.59 1.89
N LEU A 86 -0.21 22.51 3.16
CA LEU A 86 -0.99 22.99 4.30
C LEU A 86 -1.09 24.53 4.31
N ASP A 87 -0.02 25.24 3.96
CA ASP A 87 0.02 26.71 3.92
C ASP A 87 -0.98 27.27 2.91
N VAL A 88 -1.14 26.62 1.76
CA VAL A 88 -2.17 26.98 0.77
C VAL A 88 -3.55 26.38 1.09
N LYS A 89 -3.70 25.66 2.20
CA LYS A 89 -4.95 24.99 2.59
C LYS A 89 -5.48 24.05 1.50
N ALA A 90 -4.58 23.28 0.88
CA ALA A 90 -4.97 22.29 -0.13
C ALA A 90 -5.91 21.21 0.41
N GLY A 91 -5.90 20.98 1.72
CA GLY A 91 -6.80 20.10 2.48
C GLY A 91 -6.64 20.33 3.98
N LYS A 92 -7.48 19.68 4.77
CA LYS A 92 -7.38 19.70 6.24
C LYS A 92 -6.17 18.89 6.75
N ASP A 93 -5.78 17.87 5.99
CA ASP A 93 -4.57 17.08 6.25
C ASP A 93 -3.90 16.72 4.92
N VAL A 94 -2.56 16.56 4.98
CA VAL A 94 -1.74 16.17 3.84
C VAL A 94 -0.79 15.06 4.29
N TYR A 95 -0.75 13.98 3.54
CA TYR A 95 0.13 12.85 3.76
C TYR A 95 0.53 12.21 2.44
N GLY A 96 1.52 11.34 2.48
CA GLY A 96 1.95 10.55 1.35
C GLY A 96 2.16 9.10 1.71
N SER A 97 2.44 8.31 0.72
CA SER A 97 2.94 6.95 0.88
C SER A 97 3.71 6.52 -0.35
N TYR A 98 4.65 5.63 -0.13
CA TYR A 98 5.24 4.81 -1.15
C TYR A 98 4.74 3.38 -0.93
N ASP A 99 4.19 2.76 -1.96
CA ASP A 99 3.66 1.40 -1.91
C ASP A 99 4.48 0.52 -2.87
N ASP A 100 5.27 -0.37 -2.29
CA ASP A 100 6.14 -1.32 -2.98
C ASP A 100 5.63 -2.77 -2.93
N GLY A 101 4.45 -2.99 -2.36
CA GLY A 101 3.82 -4.31 -2.27
C GLY A 101 3.29 -4.88 -3.61
N ILE A 102 3.55 -4.21 -4.73
CA ILE A 102 3.12 -4.59 -6.08
C ILE A 102 4.29 -4.50 -7.07
N LEU A 103 4.17 -5.20 -8.23
CA LEU A 103 5.22 -5.25 -9.26
C LEU A 103 5.74 -3.86 -9.67
N GLN A 104 4.85 -2.91 -9.86
CA GLN A 104 5.17 -1.53 -10.20
C GLN A 104 4.76 -0.59 -9.06
N PRO A 105 5.67 -0.31 -8.13
CA PRO A 105 5.43 0.58 -7.00
C PRO A 105 4.91 1.94 -7.42
N TYR A 106 4.24 2.63 -6.50
CA TYR A 106 3.80 3.99 -6.76
C TYR A 106 4.00 4.90 -5.54
N PHE A 107 4.28 6.15 -5.86
CA PHE A 107 4.39 7.24 -4.90
C PHE A 107 3.13 8.09 -4.94
N THR A 108 2.58 8.41 -3.79
CA THR A 108 1.33 9.15 -3.68
C THR A 108 1.45 10.35 -2.75
N VAL A 109 0.83 11.46 -3.12
CA VAL A 109 0.59 12.63 -2.25
C VAL A 109 -0.90 12.86 -2.18
N ILE A 110 -1.45 12.93 -0.97
CA ILE A 110 -2.89 13.05 -0.73
C ILE A 110 -3.19 14.29 0.11
N ALA A 111 -4.14 15.09 -0.35
CA ALA A 111 -4.80 16.12 0.45
C ALA A 111 -6.21 15.63 0.80
N LYS A 112 -6.47 15.45 2.09
CA LYS A 112 -7.75 15.02 2.66
C LYS A 112 -8.53 16.22 3.17
N GLY A 113 -9.85 16.21 3.00
CA GLY A 113 -10.70 17.29 3.47
C GLY A 113 -10.52 18.56 2.64
N SER A 114 -10.49 18.39 1.33
CA SER A 114 -10.34 19.42 0.29
C SER A 114 -11.67 19.69 -0.43
N ASN A 115 -11.60 20.45 -1.51
CA ASN A 115 -12.69 20.70 -2.45
C ASN A 115 -12.21 20.49 -3.91
N PRO A 116 -13.09 20.16 -4.86
CA PRO A 116 -12.69 19.87 -6.25
C PRO A 116 -11.99 21.03 -6.95
N ASP A 117 -12.37 22.27 -6.63
CA ASP A 117 -11.79 23.50 -7.17
C ASP A 117 -10.34 23.76 -6.73
N ARG A 118 -9.87 23.07 -5.69
CA ARG A 118 -8.49 23.16 -5.19
C ARG A 118 -7.49 22.28 -5.97
N LYS A 119 -7.95 21.44 -6.89
CA LYS A 119 -7.12 20.47 -7.64
C LYS A 119 -5.96 21.15 -8.37
N GLU A 120 -6.23 22.20 -9.11
CA GLU A 120 -5.21 22.90 -9.91
C GLU A 120 -4.09 23.48 -9.03
N GLU A 121 -4.47 24.10 -7.92
CA GLU A 121 -3.52 24.64 -6.95
C GLU A 121 -2.71 23.54 -6.26
N PHE A 122 -3.36 22.44 -5.85
CA PHE A 122 -2.72 21.28 -5.27
C PHE A 122 -1.61 20.72 -6.18
N VAL A 123 -1.91 20.47 -7.45
CA VAL A 123 -0.94 19.99 -8.45
C VAL A 123 0.16 21.02 -8.70
N SER A 124 -0.19 22.29 -8.80
CA SER A 124 0.76 23.38 -9.04
C SER A 124 1.79 23.50 -7.91
N VAL A 125 1.33 23.46 -6.65
CA VAL A 125 2.21 23.51 -5.48
C VAL A 125 3.15 22.32 -5.43
N ILE A 126 2.66 21.09 -5.67
CA ILE A 126 3.50 19.89 -5.73
C ILE A 126 4.63 20.10 -6.77
N ARG A 127 4.26 20.46 -7.99
CA ARG A 127 5.24 20.66 -9.07
C ARG A 127 6.24 21.78 -8.78
N GLN A 128 5.77 22.86 -8.16
CA GLN A 128 6.64 23.98 -7.77
C GLN A 128 7.64 23.58 -6.69
N VAL A 129 7.21 22.90 -5.64
CA VAL A 129 8.10 22.44 -4.54
C VAL A 129 9.11 21.44 -5.06
N LEU A 130 8.66 20.41 -5.78
CA LEU A 130 9.55 19.41 -6.35
C LEU A 130 10.52 20.01 -7.38
N GLY A 131 10.05 20.93 -8.23
CA GLY A 131 10.89 21.64 -9.19
C GLY A 131 11.95 22.52 -8.52
N ASN A 132 11.61 23.17 -7.41
CA ASN A 132 12.56 23.93 -6.60
C ASN A 132 13.62 23.03 -5.97
N ILE A 133 13.24 21.85 -5.48
CA ILE A 133 14.18 20.86 -4.94
C ILE A 133 15.13 20.36 -6.02
N VAL A 134 14.63 20.03 -7.21
CA VAL A 134 15.49 19.59 -8.32
C VAL A 134 16.49 20.69 -8.73
N LYS A 135 16.08 21.96 -8.69
CA LYS A 135 16.92 23.09 -9.09
C LYS A 135 17.95 23.48 -8.04
N ASN A 136 17.58 23.47 -6.77
CA ASN A 136 18.37 24.08 -5.68
C ASN A 136 19.00 23.03 -4.77
N GLY A 137 18.69 21.74 -4.94
CA GLY A 137 19.07 20.61 -4.07
C GLY A 137 18.03 20.32 -3.00
N ILE A 138 17.98 19.06 -2.59
CA ILE A 138 17.19 18.58 -1.46
C ILE A 138 17.89 18.91 -0.13
N ASP A 139 17.14 19.05 0.95
CA ASP A 139 17.73 19.12 2.29
C ASP A 139 18.42 17.80 2.63
N LYS A 140 19.74 17.78 2.49
CA LYS A 140 20.57 16.59 2.74
C LYS A 140 20.43 16.07 4.16
N LYS A 141 20.24 16.95 5.14
CA LYS A 141 20.07 16.54 6.54
C LYS A 141 18.75 15.82 6.75
N ALA A 142 17.68 16.24 6.08
CA ALA A 142 16.40 15.56 6.13
C ALA A 142 16.48 14.17 5.47
N VAL A 143 17.18 14.05 4.34
CA VAL A 143 17.42 12.76 3.66
C VAL A 143 18.28 11.84 4.52
N GLU A 144 19.39 12.33 5.09
CA GLU A 144 20.25 11.57 6.00
C GLU A 144 19.48 11.11 7.24
N ALA A 145 18.61 11.95 7.79
CA ALA A 145 17.75 11.59 8.91
C ALA A 145 16.78 10.44 8.53
N GLY A 146 16.18 10.51 7.33
CA GLY A 146 15.35 9.44 6.79
C GLY A 146 16.11 8.12 6.63
N ILE A 147 17.28 8.15 6.00
CA ILE A 147 18.14 6.97 5.84
C ILE A 147 18.48 6.36 7.22
N ASN A 148 18.87 7.19 8.18
CA ASN A 148 19.21 6.71 9.53
C ASN A 148 17.99 6.14 10.26
N TYR A 149 16.81 6.74 10.08
CA TYR A 149 15.54 6.25 10.65
C TYR A 149 15.21 4.85 10.13
N PHE A 150 15.25 4.62 8.82
CA PHE A 150 14.96 3.32 8.23
C PHE A 150 16.06 2.29 8.53
N GLU A 151 17.35 2.68 8.50
CA GLU A 151 18.44 1.80 8.90
C GLU A 151 18.32 1.35 10.35
N PHE A 152 17.96 2.27 11.27
CA PHE A 152 17.75 1.93 12.67
C PHE A 152 16.61 0.91 12.82
N ARG A 153 15.46 1.18 12.20
CA ARG A 153 14.32 0.24 12.22
C ARG A 153 14.70 -1.14 11.67
N TYR A 154 15.42 -1.15 10.57
CA TYR A 154 15.90 -2.39 9.95
C TYR A 154 16.81 -3.18 10.91
N ARG A 155 17.77 -2.52 11.58
CA ARG A 155 18.70 -3.16 12.50
C ARG A 155 18.03 -3.66 13.77
N GLU A 156 17.11 -2.91 14.33
CA GLU A 156 16.35 -3.30 15.53
C GLU A 156 15.39 -4.44 15.22
N ALA A 157 14.87 -4.52 14.01
CA ALA A 157 13.85 -5.49 13.59
C ALA A 157 12.70 -5.57 14.60
N ASP A 158 12.26 -4.38 15.06
CA ASP A 158 11.14 -4.25 15.99
C ASP A 158 9.85 -4.17 15.19
N PHE A 159 9.13 -5.28 15.15
CA PHE A 159 7.83 -5.39 14.51
C PHE A 159 6.68 -5.34 15.54
N SER A 160 6.95 -4.77 16.72
CA SER A 160 5.98 -4.68 17.81
C SER A 160 5.44 -6.08 18.20
N SER A 161 4.13 -6.30 18.11
CA SER A 161 3.49 -7.57 18.48
C SER A 161 3.54 -8.64 17.38
N TYR A 162 4.01 -8.30 16.17
CA TYR A 162 4.06 -9.26 15.07
C TYR A 162 5.29 -10.19 15.17
N PRO A 163 5.14 -11.49 14.88
CA PRO A 163 6.26 -12.42 14.83
C PRO A 163 7.28 -12.00 13.76
N LYS A 164 8.57 -11.90 14.14
CA LYS A 164 9.65 -11.48 13.21
C LYS A 164 9.70 -12.34 11.94
N GLY A 165 9.54 -13.67 12.08
CA GLY A 165 9.54 -14.57 10.94
C GLY A 165 8.41 -14.29 9.95
N LEU A 166 7.22 -13.94 10.44
CA LEU A 166 6.10 -13.54 9.58
C LEU A 166 6.44 -12.27 8.80
N MET A 167 6.94 -11.23 9.48
CA MET A 167 7.26 -9.96 8.83
C MET A 167 8.34 -10.12 7.76
N TYR A 168 9.43 -10.81 8.07
CA TYR A 168 10.45 -11.12 7.05
C TYR A 168 9.92 -11.96 5.90
N SER A 169 8.97 -12.86 6.14
CA SER A 169 8.35 -13.62 5.05
C SER A 169 7.50 -12.74 4.14
N LEU A 170 6.79 -11.76 4.69
CA LEU A 170 6.02 -10.77 3.92
C LEU A 170 6.95 -9.87 3.09
N ASP A 171 8.05 -9.40 3.68
CA ASP A 171 9.06 -8.60 2.97
C ASP A 171 9.67 -9.40 1.80
N ILE A 172 9.99 -10.68 2.01
CA ILE A 172 10.51 -11.58 0.97
C ILE A 172 9.49 -11.77 -0.16
N LEU A 173 8.21 -11.91 0.17
CA LEU A 173 7.17 -12.12 -0.84
C LEU A 173 6.96 -10.88 -1.71
N GLY A 174 7.25 -9.69 -1.22
CA GLY A 174 7.04 -8.41 -1.91
C GLY A 174 7.69 -8.33 -3.29
N ASP A 175 8.87 -8.93 -3.47
CA ASP A 175 9.58 -9.00 -4.75
C ASP A 175 9.68 -10.42 -5.32
N TRP A 176 9.80 -11.46 -4.47
CA TRP A 176 9.94 -12.84 -4.92
C TRP A 176 8.75 -13.36 -5.73
N LEU A 177 7.57 -12.82 -5.52
CA LEU A 177 6.38 -13.13 -6.33
C LEU A 177 6.52 -12.70 -7.78
N TYR A 178 7.33 -11.69 -8.06
CA TYR A 178 7.48 -11.07 -9.38
C TYR A 178 8.79 -11.43 -10.06
N GLU A 179 9.83 -11.72 -9.30
CA GLU A 179 11.16 -12.01 -9.85
C GLU A 179 11.72 -13.31 -9.26
N LYS A 180 12.24 -14.17 -10.14
CA LYS A 180 12.87 -15.44 -9.75
C LYS A 180 14.31 -15.29 -9.26
N GLY A 181 14.76 -14.04 -8.99
CA GLY A 181 16.13 -13.71 -8.63
C GLY A 181 16.49 -14.07 -7.19
N ASN A 182 16.90 -13.06 -6.43
CA ASN A 182 17.28 -13.22 -5.03
C ASN A 182 16.06 -12.99 -4.11
N PRO A 183 15.44 -14.04 -3.53
CA PRO A 183 14.28 -13.87 -2.65
C PRO A 183 14.62 -13.15 -1.34
N PHE A 184 15.90 -12.92 -1.05
CA PHE A 184 16.35 -12.24 0.16
C PHE A 184 16.80 -10.79 -0.08
N ALA A 185 16.56 -10.22 -1.26
CA ALA A 185 16.99 -8.85 -1.58
C ALA A 185 16.41 -7.83 -0.59
N GLN A 186 15.14 -7.96 -0.25
CA GLN A 186 14.46 -7.04 0.70
C GLN A 186 14.93 -7.20 2.16
N VAL A 187 15.51 -8.32 2.52
CA VAL A 187 16.08 -8.54 3.86
C VAL A 187 17.60 -8.37 3.90
N GLN A 188 18.26 -7.92 2.82
CA GLN A 188 19.69 -7.66 2.72
C GLN A 188 19.99 -6.16 2.47
N GLN A 189 19.38 -5.28 3.27
CA GLN A 189 19.34 -3.84 3.03
C GLN A 189 20.58 -3.05 3.47
N LEU A 190 21.54 -3.66 4.21
CA LEU A 190 22.67 -2.92 4.77
C LEU A 190 23.50 -2.20 3.69
N THR A 191 23.80 -2.88 2.59
CA THR A 191 24.52 -2.28 1.46
C THR A 191 23.71 -1.18 0.79
N VAL A 192 22.39 -1.31 0.76
CA VAL A 192 21.48 -0.28 0.21
C VAL A 192 21.60 1.01 1.02
N PHE A 193 21.56 0.93 2.36
CA PHE A 193 21.76 2.12 3.22
C PHE A 193 23.12 2.77 3.02
N GLU A 194 24.21 1.98 2.90
CA GLU A 194 25.54 2.49 2.62
C GLU A 194 25.61 3.23 1.28
N ASN A 195 24.98 2.67 0.25
CA ASN A 195 24.89 3.29 -1.07
C ASN A 195 24.10 4.58 -1.04
N LEU A 196 22.95 4.59 -0.37
CA LEU A 196 22.10 5.79 -0.27
C LEU A 196 22.81 6.92 0.47
N LYS A 197 23.57 6.62 1.54
CA LYS A 197 24.38 7.63 2.25
C LYS A 197 25.42 8.32 1.35
N LYS A 198 26.01 7.60 0.40
CA LYS A 198 26.90 8.17 -0.61
C LYS A 198 26.11 9.00 -1.63
N ALA A 199 25.02 8.45 -2.10
CA ALA A 199 24.14 9.03 -3.13
C ALA A 199 23.53 10.39 -2.74
N VAL A 200 23.37 10.69 -1.44
CA VAL A 200 22.92 12.01 -0.94
C VAL A 200 23.74 13.16 -1.51
N ASN A 201 25.05 12.95 -1.73
CA ASN A 201 25.94 14.00 -2.22
C ASN A 201 26.13 14.01 -3.75
N GLU A 202 25.50 13.06 -4.44
CA GLU A 202 25.66 12.84 -5.88
C GLU A 202 24.46 13.32 -6.70
N GLY A 203 23.43 13.92 -6.07
CA GLY A 203 22.22 14.40 -6.75
C GLY A 203 21.24 13.28 -7.11
N TYR A 204 21.39 12.10 -6.54
CA TYR A 204 20.56 10.94 -6.84
C TYR A 204 19.08 11.16 -6.50
N PHE A 205 18.79 11.74 -5.34
CA PHE A 205 17.42 11.99 -4.91
C PHE A 205 16.72 13.05 -5.77
N GLU A 206 17.44 14.09 -6.18
CA GLU A 206 16.93 15.09 -7.11
C GLU A 206 16.64 14.49 -8.49
N GLU A 207 17.48 13.58 -8.95
CA GLU A 207 17.26 12.85 -10.21
C GLU A 207 16.02 11.94 -10.14
N LEU A 208 15.80 11.24 -9.01
CA LEU A 208 14.58 10.45 -8.81
C LEU A 208 13.33 11.32 -8.84
N ILE A 209 13.35 12.47 -8.14
CA ILE A 209 12.24 13.43 -8.15
C ILE A 209 11.99 13.93 -9.58
N ARG A 210 13.02 14.35 -10.28
CA ARG A 210 12.91 14.85 -11.66
C ARG A 210 12.28 13.79 -12.57
N LYS A 211 12.89 12.60 -12.61
CA LYS A 211 12.52 11.54 -13.54
C LYS A 211 11.16 10.92 -13.24
N TYR A 212 10.87 10.62 -11.97
CA TYR A 212 9.71 9.82 -11.60
C TYR A 212 8.52 10.63 -11.08
N LEU A 213 8.75 11.82 -10.49
CA LEU A 213 7.65 12.61 -9.95
C LEU A 213 7.27 13.83 -10.81
N LEU A 214 8.20 14.38 -11.63
CA LEU A 214 7.91 15.56 -12.46
C LEU A 214 7.74 15.25 -13.94
N GLU A 215 8.64 14.45 -14.52
CA GLU A 215 8.69 14.17 -15.96
C GLU A 215 7.99 12.87 -16.35
N ASN A 216 7.56 12.08 -15.39
CA ASN A 216 6.94 10.79 -15.61
C ASN A 216 5.49 10.93 -16.09
N PRO A 217 5.12 10.42 -17.28
CA PRO A 217 3.74 10.41 -17.75
C PRO A 217 2.90 9.29 -17.12
N HIS A 218 3.53 8.29 -16.48
CA HIS A 218 2.84 7.15 -15.88
C HIS A 218 2.31 7.48 -14.50
N GLY A 219 1.26 8.28 -14.48
CA GLY A 219 0.64 8.73 -13.25
C GLY A 219 -0.83 9.08 -13.42
N CYS A 220 -1.45 9.44 -12.31
CA CYS A 220 -2.86 9.82 -12.24
C CYS A 220 -3.06 10.91 -11.19
N ILE A 221 -3.70 12.01 -11.58
CA ILE A 221 -4.28 12.98 -10.66
C ILE A 221 -5.70 12.53 -10.41
N MET A 222 -6.04 12.23 -9.16
CA MET A 222 -7.36 11.74 -8.79
C MET A 222 -8.08 12.77 -7.91
N THR A 223 -9.35 13.01 -8.22
CA THR A 223 -10.29 13.75 -7.39
C THR A 223 -11.39 12.80 -6.94
N LEU A 224 -11.47 12.55 -5.64
CA LEU A 224 -12.50 11.70 -5.05
C LEU A 224 -13.53 12.59 -4.36
N VAL A 225 -14.71 12.73 -4.98
CA VAL A 225 -15.75 13.68 -4.57
C VAL A 225 -16.78 12.99 -3.68
N PRO A 226 -17.14 13.55 -2.51
CA PRO A 226 -18.22 13.01 -1.69
C PRO A 226 -19.57 13.15 -2.40
N LYS A 227 -20.44 12.13 -2.25
CA LYS A 227 -21.80 12.16 -2.82
C LYS A 227 -22.80 11.52 -1.88
N LYS A 228 -23.78 12.30 -1.46
CA LYS A 228 -24.93 11.79 -0.70
C LYS A 228 -25.82 10.89 -1.56
N GLY A 229 -26.46 9.93 -0.92
CA GLY A 229 -27.37 8.99 -1.60
C GLY A 229 -26.68 7.92 -2.46
N LEU A 230 -25.35 8.02 -2.71
CA LEU A 230 -24.64 7.07 -3.55
C LEU A 230 -24.63 5.65 -2.95
N ALA A 231 -24.58 5.52 -1.61
CA ALA A 231 -24.65 4.22 -0.95
C ALA A 231 -26.01 3.56 -1.22
N ALA A 232 -27.12 4.29 -1.03
CA ALA A 232 -28.46 3.79 -1.29
C ALA A 232 -28.69 3.44 -2.77
N GLN A 233 -28.13 4.24 -3.68
CA GLN A 233 -28.15 3.93 -5.11
C GLN A 233 -27.44 2.61 -5.41
N ARG A 234 -26.22 2.42 -4.89
CA ARG A 234 -25.45 1.18 -5.10
C ARG A 234 -26.12 -0.05 -4.49
N GLU A 235 -26.74 0.11 -3.31
CA GLU A 235 -27.52 -0.95 -2.65
C GLU A 235 -28.71 -1.36 -3.51
N LYS A 236 -29.47 -0.39 -4.03
CA LYS A 236 -30.58 -0.66 -4.93
C LYS A 236 -30.14 -1.36 -6.23
N GLU A 237 -29.03 -0.90 -6.84
CA GLU A 237 -28.46 -1.55 -8.03
C GLU A 237 -28.02 -3.00 -7.74
N LEU A 238 -27.51 -3.25 -6.54
CA LEU A 238 -27.15 -4.60 -6.08
C LEU A 238 -28.40 -5.46 -5.87
N GLU A 239 -29.43 -4.93 -5.19
CA GLU A 239 -30.70 -5.62 -4.98
C GLU A 239 -31.35 -6.02 -6.32
N GLU A 240 -31.39 -5.10 -7.30
CA GLU A 240 -31.90 -5.37 -8.63
C GLU A 240 -31.12 -6.48 -9.35
N LYS A 241 -29.79 -6.49 -9.25
CA LYS A 241 -28.93 -7.55 -9.79
C LYS A 241 -29.17 -8.89 -9.12
N LEU A 242 -29.28 -8.90 -7.79
CA LEU A 242 -29.53 -10.11 -7.01
C LEU A 242 -30.92 -10.69 -7.30
N GLU A 243 -31.95 -9.85 -7.45
CA GLU A 243 -33.29 -10.31 -7.79
C GLU A 243 -33.36 -10.83 -9.23
N ALA A 244 -32.68 -10.19 -10.17
CA ALA A 244 -32.56 -10.72 -11.53
C ALA A 244 -31.84 -12.08 -11.56
N TYR A 245 -30.77 -12.22 -10.77
CA TYR A 245 -30.06 -13.50 -10.63
C TYR A 245 -30.95 -14.57 -10.00
N ARG A 246 -31.62 -14.24 -8.89
CA ARG A 246 -32.58 -15.13 -8.22
C ARG A 246 -33.67 -15.61 -9.19
N SER A 247 -34.25 -14.70 -9.97
CA SER A 247 -35.30 -15.02 -10.95
C SER A 247 -34.79 -15.89 -12.10
N SER A 248 -33.49 -15.96 -12.35
CA SER A 248 -32.88 -16.82 -13.35
C SER A 248 -32.61 -18.24 -12.87
N LEU A 249 -32.71 -18.50 -11.57
CA LEU A 249 -32.45 -19.81 -10.97
C LEU A 249 -33.72 -20.66 -10.92
N SER A 250 -33.59 -21.98 -11.09
CA SER A 250 -34.65 -22.93 -10.81
C SER A 250 -34.87 -23.10 -9.31
N GLU A 251 -36.04 -23.62 -8.90
CA GLU A 251 -36.30 -23.95 -7.49
C GLU A 251 -35.26 -24.94 -6.95
N GLU A 252 -34.84 -25.93 -7.71
CA GLU A 252 -33.80 -26.89 -7.33
C GLU A 252 -32.44 -26.22 -7.07
N GLN A 253 -32.10 -25.22 -7.89
CA GLN A 253 -30.85 -24.45 -7.70
C GLN A 253 -30.93 -23.58 -6.46
N LEU A 254 -32.07 -22.95 -6.19
CA LEU A 254 -32.30 -22.16 -4.98
C LEU A 254 -32.22 -23.02 -3.72
N ASP A 255 -32.88 -24.19 -3.73
CA ASP A 255 -32.82 -25.14 -2.62
C ASP A 255 -31.40 -25.64 -2.37
N ALA A 256 -30.66 -25.95 -3.43
CA ALA A 256 -29.24 -26.34 -3.32
C ALA A 256 -28.36 -25.24 -2.71
N MET A 257 -28.61 -23.96 -3.04
CA MET A 257 -27.90 -22.82 -2.43
C MET A 257 -28.26 -22.69 -0.96
N VAL A 258 -29.53 -22.83 -0.59
CA VAL A 258 -29.96 -22.79 0.82
C VAL A 258 -29.30 -23.89 1.63
N GLU A 259 -29.30 -25.13 1.14
CA GLU A 259 -28.68 -26.26 1.82
C GLU A 259 -27.17 -26.08 1.95
N LYS A 260 -26.50 -25.57 0.90
CA LYS A 260 -25.05 -25.24 0.96
C LYS A 260 -24.74 -24.16 2.01
N THR A 261 -25.60 -23.13 2.11
CA THR A 261 -25.44 -22.05 3.10
C THR A 261 -25.63 -22.59 4.51
N LYS A 262 -26.68 -23.39 4.76
CA LYS A 262 -26.90 -24.05 6.05
C LYS A 262 -25.74 -24.97 6.43
N ALA A 263 -25.20 -25.72 5.49
CA ALA A 263 -24.05 -26.58 5.73
C ALA A 263 -22.78 -25.77 6.09
N LEU A 264 -22.59 -24.60 5.44
CA LEU A 264 -21.49 -23.69 5.77
C LEU A 264 -21.68 -23.08 7.17
N GLU A 265 -22.87 -22.61 7.51
CA GLU A 265 -23.19 -22.09 8.85
C GLU A 265 -22.95 -23.16 9.92
N ALA A 266 -23.46 -24.38 9.71
CA ALA A 266 -23.24 -25.49 10.63
C ALA A 266 -21.75 -25.83 10.79
N TYR A 267 -20.97 -25.74 9.71
CA TYR A 267 -19.52 -25.96 9.77
C TYR A 267 -18.81 -24.84 10.56
N GLN A 268 -19.21 -23.59 10.37
CA GLN A 268 -18.62 -22.44 11.08
C GLN A 268 -18.97 -22.42 12.57
N GLU A 269 -20.16 -22.89 12.93
CA GLU A 269 -20.63 -22.98 14.30
C GLU A 269 -20.15 -24.27 15.01
N ALA A 270 -19.71 -25.27 14.25
CA ALA A 270 -19.19 -26.51 14.81
C ALA A 270 -17.91 -26.22 15.62
N GLY A 271 -17.91 -26.67 16.87
CA GLY A 271 -16.69 -26.65 17.68
C GLY A 271 -15.61 -27.55 17.07
N GLU A 272 -14.35 -27.17 17.25
CA GLU A 272 -13.21 -27.99 16.85
C GLU A 272 -13.18 -29.32 17.60
N ASP A 273 -12.77 -30.40 16.92
CA ASP A 273 -12.55 -31.69 17.58
C ASP A 273 -11.50 -31.53 18.70
N PRO A 274 -11.82 -31.87 19.96
CA PRO A 274 -10.87 -31.79 21.06
C PRO A 274 -9.54 -32.51 20.79
N LYS A 275 -9.56 -33.59 20.01
CA LYS A 275 -8.35 -34.28 19.60
C LYS A 275 -7.51 -33.51 18.59
N ALA A 276 -8.15 -32.74 17.70
CA ALA A 276 -7.46 -31.85 16.80
C ALA A 276 -6.79 -30.70 17.55
N LEU A 277 -7.43 -30.20 18.61
CA LEU A 277 -6.86 -29.17 19.49
C LEU A 277 -5.63 -29.66 20.29
N GLU A 278 -5.53 -30.96 20.57
CA GLU A 278 -4.37 -31.52 21.25
C GLU A 278 -3.06 -31.40 20.45
N CYS A 279 -3.12 -31.23 19.12
CA CYS A 279 -1.94 -30.99 18.29
C CYS A 279 -1.36 -29.57 18.41
N ILE A 280 -2.10 -28.64 19.00
CA ILE A 280 -1.61 -27.28 19.25
C ILE A 280 -0.53 -27.32 20.32
N PRO A 281 0.71 -26.88 20.03
CA PRO A 281 1.79 -26.89 21.02
C PRO A 281 1.48 -25.91 22.15
N MET A 282 1.12 -26.42 23.31
CA MET A 282 0.90 -25.63 24.51
C MET A 282 2.21 -25.37 25.24
N LEU A 283 2.44 -24.12 25.64
CA LEU A 283 3.58 -23.74 26.45
C LEU A 283 3.53 -24.46 27.81
N LYS A 284 4.61 -25.14 28.18
CA LYS A 284 4.81 -25.77 29.48
C LYS A 284 5.69 -24.85 30.34
N ARG A 285 5.59 -25.04 31.66
CA ARG A 285 6.44 -24.29 32.60
C ARG A 285 7.94 -24.53 32.36
N SER A 286 8.30 -25.68 31.80
CA SER A 286 9.67 -26.01 31.37
C SER A 286 10.18 -25.19 30.20
N ASP A 287 9.31 -24.59 29.39
CA ASP A 287 9.66 -23.82 28.21
C ASP A 287 10.04 -22.38 28.57
N ILE A 288 9.74 -21.98 29.81
CA ILE A 288 10.13 -20.67 30.36
C ILE A 288 11.61 -20.70 30.70
N LYS A 289 12.40 -19.90 30.00
CA LYS A 289 13.81 -19.70 30.33
C LYS A 289 13.93 -19.08 31.72
N ARG A 290 14.81 -19.61 32.57
CA ARG A 290 15.08 -19.08 33.92
C ARG A 290 15.94 -17.83 33.90
N GLU A 291 16.62 -17.57 32.81
CA GLU A 291 17.47 -16.40 32.62
C GLU A 291 16.77 -15.36 31.78
N ALA A 292 16.88 -14.10 32.18
CA ALA A 292 16.36 -12.99 31.39
C ALA A 292 17.12 -12.89 30.07
N ALA A 293 16.43 -12.52 29.01
CA ALA A 293 17.08 -12.18 27.75
C ALA A 293 18.04 -11.02 27.98
N LYS A 294 19.30 -11.19 27.57
CA LYS A 294 20.31 -10.13 27.63
C LYS A 294 20.16 -9.19 26.48
#